data_a53c2605620c3c0066a611af52390706
#
_entry.id   a53c2605620c3c0066a611af52390706
#
_cell.length_a   1.000
_cell.length_b   1.000
_cell.length_c   1.000
_cell.angle_alpha   90.00
_cell.angle_beta   90.00
_cell.angle_gamma   90.00
#
_symmetry.space_group_name_H-M   'P 1'
#
loop_
_entity.id
_entity.type
_entity.pdbx_description
1 polymer ?
#
loop_
_entity_poly.entity_id
_entity_poly.type
_entity_poly.pdbx_seq_one_letter_code
_entity_poly.pdbx_strand_id
1 'polypeptide(L)'
;MGYESCLYCCLRRKLDLILNLKWYYWYFQSAIPSKICDDIIEYGLSHKSQIALTGTGIAKEPPTKEELKNIQKKRKSDIVWMSDTWIYKEIQPYIHDANEKAEWNHEWDFSQACQFTEYKKGQYYDWHCDADTSPYDEPDDSDQHGKIRKLSMTLILSDPKDYNGGDLEFDFRCTDEGSQPEICKEIRPKGSIIVFPSFVWHRVKPVTKGIRHSLVCWSLGQPYV
;
A
#
# COMPACT_ATOMS: atom_id res chain seq x y z
N MET A 1 -20.78 -24.78 1.94
CA MET A 1 -19.58 -24.10 2.44
C MET A 1 -19.66 -22.68 1.93
N GLY A 2 -20.09 -21.77 2.82
CA GLY A 2 -20.44 -20.40 2.45
C GLY A 2 -19.21 -19.59 2.15
N TYR A 3 -19.16 -18.98 0.98
CA TYR A 3 -18.37 -17.80 0.74
C TYR A 3 -19.03 -16.69 1.56
N GLU A 4 -18.39 -16.27 2.65
CA GLU A 4 -18.69 -14.97 3.25
C GLU A 4 -18.41 -13.93 2.17
N SER A 5 -19.47 -13.42 1.58
CA SER A 5 -19.42 -12.28 0.67
C SER A 5 -18.80 -11.14 1.46
N CYS A 6 -17.57 -10.76 1.06
CA CYS A 6 -16.91 -9.60 1.62
C CYS A 6 -17.92 -8.42 1.59
N LEU A 7 -18.29 -7.92 2.78
CA LEU A 7 -19.20 -6.77 2.92
C LEU A 7 -18.81 -5.61 2.00
N TYR A 8 -17.53 -5.51 1.70
CA TYR A 8 -16.94 -4.55 0.78
C TYR A 8 -17.39 -4.75 -0.68
N CYS A 9 -17.60 -5.99 -1.12
CA CYS A 9 -18.12 -6.27 -2.46
C CYS A 9 -19.60 -5.92 -2.59
N CYS A 10 -20.38 -6.07 -1.50
CA CYS A 10 -21.79 -5.63 -1.46
C CYS A 10 -21.92 -4.10 -1.37
N LEU A 11 -21.06 -3.44 -0.61
CA LEU A 11 -20.99 -1.97 -0.55
C LEU A 11 -20.58 -1.38 -1.91
N ARG A 12 -19.71 -2.03 -2.67
CA ARG A 12 -19.26 -1.54 -3.96
C ARG A 12 -20.37 -1.59 -5.02
N ARG A 13 -21.23 -2.62 -5.07
CA ARG A 13 -22.41 -2.60 -5.95
C ARG A 13 -23.37 -1.43 -5.66
N LYS A 14 -23.38 -0.93 -4.43
CA LYS A 14 -24.10 0.31 -4.07
C LYS A 14 -23.27 1.57 -4.31
N LEU A 15 -21.95 1.49 -4.19
CA LEU A 15 -21.01 2.60 -4.39
C LEU A 15 -20.69 2.85 -5.87
N ASP A 16 -20.72 1.83 -6.73
CA ASP A 16 -20.59 2.01 -8.20
C ASP A 16 -21.68 2.90 -8.79
N LEU A 17 -22.80 3.03 -8.09
CA LEU A 17 -23.83 4.04 -8.39
C LEU A 17 -23.50 5.44 -7.88
N ILE A 18 -22.49 5.58 -6.99
CA ILE A 18 -22.16 6.83 -6.28
C ILE A 18 -20.72 7.29 -6.57
N LEU A 19 -19.78 6.34 -6.71
CA LEU A 19 -18.37 6.62 -6.98
C LEU A 19 -18.03 6.13 -8.39
N ASN A 20 -18.30 6.94 -9.39
CA ASN A 20 -17.85 6.71 -10.75
C ASN A 20 -16.33 7.00 -10.80
N LEU A 21 -15.49 6.07 -10.29
CA LEU A 21 -14.05 6.19 -10.39
C LEU A 21 -13.65 6.06 -11.85
N LYS A 22 -13.26 7.16 -12.45
CA LYS A 22 -12.68 7.19 -13.79
C LYS A 22 -11.37 6.42 -13.85
N TRP A 23 -10.58 6.50 -12.76
CA TRP A 23 -9.27 5.86 -12.62
C TRP A 23 -9.18 5.11 -11.31
N TYR A 24 -8.70 3.88 -11.35
CA TYR A 24 -8.47 3.04 -10.16
C TYR A 24 -7.09 3.24 -9.56
N TYR A 25 -6.12 3.74 -10.32
CA TYR A 25 -4.81 4.19 -9.88
C TYR A 25 -4.30 5.29 -10.81
N TRP A 26 -3.32 6.03 -10.31
CA TRP A 26 -2.54 7.02 -11.07
C TRP A 26 -1.07 6.78 -10.83
N TYR A 27 -0.23 6.87 -11.86
CA TYR A 27 1.19 6.61 -11.71
C TYR A 27 2.05 7.71 -12.34
N PHE A 28 3.28 7.80 -11.82
CA PHE A 28 4.35 8.66 -12.32
C PHE A 28 5.59 7.79 -12.51
N GLN A 29 6.03 7.63 -13.75
CA GLN A 29 7.16 6.77 -14.09
C GLN A 29 8.47 7.49 -13.82
N SER A 30 9.40 6.86 -13.07
CA SER A 30 10.73 7.40 -12.73
C SER A 30 10.67 8.83 -12.19
N ALA A 31 9.69 9.12 -11.35
CA ALA A 31 9.42 10.46 -10.83
C ALA A 31 10.43 10.91 -9.77
N ILE A 32 10.93 9.95 -8.97
CA ILE A 32 11.93 10.21 -7.93
C ILE A 32 13.32 9.87 -8.47
N PRO A 33 14.30 10.78 -8.32
CA PRO A 33 15.68 10.53 -8.74
C PRO A 33 16.26 9.26 -8.10
N SER A 34 17.03 8.48 -8.87
CA SER A 34 17.67 7.25 -8.39
C SER A 34 18.48 7.45 -7.12
N LYS A 35 19.18 8.60 -6.98
CA LYS A 35 19.94 8.96 -5.78
C LYS A 35 19.06 8.99 -4.54
N ILE A 36 17.88 9.61 -4.60
CA ILE A 36 16.92 9.68 -3.48
C ILE A 36 16.40 8.28 -3.14
N CYS A 37 16.13 7.43 -4.15
CA CYS A 37 15.75 6.04 -3.90
C CYS A 37 16.86 5.27 -3.18
N ASP A 38 18.13 5.48 -3.56
CA ASP A 38 19.27 4.85 -2.91
C ASP A 38 19.44 5.33 -1.46
N ASP A 39 19.25 6.63 -1.22
CA ASP A 39 19.30 7.23 0.12
C ASP A 39 18.19 6.65 1.02
N ILE A 40 16.98 6.46 0.49
CA ILE A 40 15.88 5.81 1.23
C ILE A 40 16.23 4.35 1.55
N ILE A 41 16.81 3.62 0.60
CA ILE A 41 17.24 2.22 0.83
C ILE A 41 18.31 2.16 1.92
N GLU A 42 19.37 2.96 1.80
CA GLU A 42 20.46 3.00 2.79
C GLU A 42 19.93 3.34 4.18
N TYR A 43 19.07 4.37 4.25
CA TYR A 43 18.44 4.79 5.50
C TYR A 43 17.59 3.67 6.09
N GLY A 44 16.74 3.00 5.28
CA GLY A 44 15.92 1.87 5.73
C GLY A 44 16.76 0.69 6.23
N LEU A 45 17.81 0.32 5.52
CA LEU A 45 18.68 -0.78 5.89
C LEU A 45 19.55 -0.47 7.13
N SER A 46 19.76 0.80 7.46
CA SER A 46 20.48 1.21 8.69
C SER A 46 19.66 1.01 9.97
N HIS A 47 18.34 0.82 9.84
CA HIS A 47 17.43 0.63 10.96
C HIS A 47 17.11 -0.85 11.19
N LYS A 48 16.74 -1.18 12.45
CA LYS A 48 16.33 -2.54 12.79
C LYS A 48 15.01 -2.87 12.12
N SER A 49 15.03 -3.81 11.19
CA SER A 49 13.82 -4.31 10.53
C SER A 49 12.93 -5.12 11.46
N GLN A 50 11.64 -5.13 11.19
CA GLN A 50 10.62 -5.92 11.86
C GLN A 50 9.94 -6.83 10.84
N ILE A 51 9.46 -7.99 11.30
CA ILE A 51 8.56 -8.81 10.47
C ILE A 51 7.25 -8.05 10.29
N ALA A 52 6.82 -7.89 9.05
CA ALA A 52 5.57 -7.22 8.77
C ALA A 52 4.39 -8.00 9.35
N LEU A 53 3.61 -7.34 10.18
CA LEU A 53 2.34 -7.84 10.69
C LEU A 53 1.20 -7.37 9.78
N THR A 54 0.09 -8.10 9.75
CA THR A 54 -1.15 -7.70 9.06
C THR A 54 -2.20 -7.41 10.12
N GLY A 55 -2.93 -6.32 9.97
CA GLY A 55 -3.97 -5.88 10.91
C GLY A 55 -3.78 -4.43 11.33
N THR A 56 -4.84 -3.86 11.88
CA THR A 56 -4.92 -2.51 12.40
C THR A 56 -4.32 -2.47 13.80
N GLY A 57 -3.11 -2.08 13.94
CA GLY A 57 -2.57 -1.79 15.25
C GLY A 57 -1.15 -2.32 15.47
N ILE A 58 -0.42 -1.58 16.26
CA ILE A 58 0.82 -2.05 16.88
C ILE A 58 0.39 -3.13 17.87
N ALA A 59 0.71 -4.40 17.58
CA ALA A 59 0.45 -5.48 18.53
C ALA A 59 1.06 -5.09 19.87
N LYS A 60 0.24 -4.96 20.91
CA LYS A 60 0.70 -4.64 22.27
C LYS A 60 1.62 -5.72 22.85
N GLU A 61 1.54 -6.93 22.29
CA GLU A 61 2.40 -8.07 22.62
C GLU A 61 2.92 -8.74 21.33
N PRO A 62 4.12 -9.35 21.38
CA PRO A 62 4.66 -10.08 20.24
C PRO A 62 3.73 -11.27 19.89
N PRO A 63 3.43 -11.48 18.59
CA PRO A 63 2.52 -12.54 18.17
C PRO A 63 3.06 -13.93 18.54
N THR A 64 2.15 -14.82 18.87
CA THR A 64 2.44 -16.24 19.10
C THR A 64 2.98 -16.91 17.83
N LYS A 65 3.60 -18.08 17.97
CA LYS A 65 4.09 -18.86 16.81
C LYS A 65 2.99 -19.24 15.82
N GLU A 66 1.75 -19.44 16.27
CA GLU A 66 0.62 -19.78 15.42
C GLU A 66 0.10 -18.56 14.67
N GLU A 67 -0.04 -17.43 15.35
CA GLU A 67 -0.36 -16.13 14.74
C GLU A 67 0.66 -15.73 13.69
N LEU A 68 1.96 -15.86 13.98
CA LEU A 68 3.03 -15.63 13.00
C LEU A 68 2.89 -16.50 11.76
N LYS A 69 2.55 -17.80 11.91
CA LYS A 69 2.30 -18.68 10.77
C LYS A 69 1.13 -18.22 9.92
N ASN A 70 0.05 -17.76 10.56
CA ASN A 70 -1.14 -17.27 9.85
C ASN A 70 -0.85 -15.92 9.14
N ILE A 71 -0.13 -15.02 9.79
CA ILE A 71 0.35 -13.77 9.18
C ILE A 71 1.24 -14.08 7.97
N GLN A 72 2.19 -15.01 8.11
CA GLN A 72 3.12 -15.37 7.04
C GLN A 72 2.45 -16.08 5.84
N LYS A 73 1.25 -16.63 5.99
CA LYS A 73 0.43 -17.12 4.85
C LYS A 73 -0.12 -15.96 4.02
N LYS A 74 -0.36 -14.81 4.63
CA LYS A 74 -0.91 -13.62 3.98
C LYS A 74 0.17 -12.65 3.55
N ARG A 75 1.19 -12.44 4.38
CA ARG A 75 2.30 -11.51 4.12
C ARG A 75 3.62 -12.07 4.64
N LYS A 76 4.64 -11.97 3.82
CA LYS A 76 6.02 -12.29 4.20
C LYS A 76 6.92 -11.20 3.65
N SER A 77 7.38 -10.32 4.52
CA SER A 77 8.30 -9.20 4.21
C SER A 77 8.91 -8.66 5.48
N ASP A 78 10.03 -7.96 5.34
CA ASP A 78 10.68 -7.21 6.41
C ASP A 78 10.36 -5.72 6.23
N ILE A 79 10.07 -5.01 7.32
CA ILE A 79 9.67 -3.60 7.25
C ILE A 79 10.44 -2.72 8.23
N VAL A 80 10.54 -1.44 7.90
CA VAL A 80 11.00 -0.35 8.78
C VAL A 80 10.02 0.81 8.66
N TRP A 81 9.62 1.37 9.79
CA TRP A 81 8.77 2.57 9.82
C TRP A 81 9.64 3.82 9.85
N MET A 82 9.31 4.80 9.00
CA MET A 82 10.05 6.05 8.82
C MET A 82 9.08 7.23 8.85
N SER A 83 9.42 8.25 9.65
CA SER A 83 8.60 9.48 9.77
C SER A 83 9.40 10.75 9.49
N ASP A 84 10.47 10.64 8.74
CA ASP A 84 11.38 11.74 8.47
C ASP A 84 10.82 12.70 7.44
N THR A 85 10.80 13.98 7.76
CA THR A 85 10.21 15.04 6.94
C THR A 85 10.76 15.11 5.51
N TRP A 86 12.05 14.76 5.32
CA TRP A 86 12.65 14.80 3.99
C TRP A 86 12.02 13.79 3.04
N ILE A 87 11.59 12.61 3.53
CA ILE A 87 10.90 11.60 2.72
C ILE A 87 9.53 12.13 2.26
N TYR A 88 8.76 12.73 3.16
CA TYR A 88 7.44 13.28 2.81
C TYR A 88 7.54 14.41 1.78
N LYS A 89 8.59 15.24 1.84
CA LYS A 89 8.82 16.30 0.83
C LYS A 89 8.96 15.74 -0.58
N GLU A 90 9.54 14.55 -0.71
CA GLU A 90 9.72 13.89 -2.01
C GLU A 90 8.42 13.26 -2.54
N ILE A 91 7.56 12.72 -1.67
CA ILE A 91 6.41 11.90 -2.10
C ILE A 91 5.06 12.63 -2.08
N GLN A 92 4.85 13.55 -1.13
CA GLN A 92 3.54 14.22 -0.98
C GLN A 92 3.08 14.99 -2.22
N PRO A 93 3.94 15.71 -2.96
CA PRO A 93 3.51 16.39 -4.18
C PRO A 93 2.83 15.44 -5.18
N TYR A 94 3.33 14.21 -5.30
CA TYR A 94 2.77 13.21 -6.21
C TYR A 94 1.44 12.63 -5.71
N ILE A 95 1.26 12.51 -4.38
CA ILE A 95 -0.02 12.06 -3.81
C ILE A 95 -1.11 13.10 -4.09
N HIS A 96 -0.82 14.40 -3.88
CA HIS A 96 -1.74 15.48 -4.19
C HIS A 96 -2.07 15.54 -5.68
N ASP A 97 -1.04 15.50 -6.52
CA ASP A 97 -1.18 15.58 -7.98
C ASP A 97 -2.00 14.39 -8.55
N ALA A 98 -1.78 13.18 -8.00
CA ALA A 98 -2.57 12.01 -8.38
C ALA A 98 -4.02 12.14 -7.97
N ASN A 99 -4.30 12.60 -6.74
CA ASN A 99 -5.65 12.79 -6.23
C ASN A 99 -6.46 13.78 -7.07
N GLU A 100 -5.82 14.86 -7.50
CA GLU A 100 -6.41 15.87 -8.37
C GLU A 100 -6.60 15.34 -9.80
N LYS A 101 -5.54 14.82 -10.44
CA LYS A 101 -5.56 14.36 -11.84
C LYS A 101 -6.46 13.15 -12.08
N ALA A 102 -6.56 12.27 -11.10
CA ALA A 102 -7.48 11.14 -11.14
C ALA A 102 -8.93 11.53 -10.79
N GLU A 103 -9.16 12.80 -10.47
CA GLU A 103 -10.48 13.34 -10.11
C GLU A 103 -11.09 12.67 -8.87
N TRP A 104 -10.26 12.04 -8.00
CA TRP A 104 -10.77 11.42 -6.78
C TRP A 104 -11.19 12.44 -5.74
N ASN A 105 -10.43 13.54 -5.61
CA ASN A 105 -10.69 14.67 -4.72
C ASN A 105 -10.95 14.22 -3.26
N HIS A 106 -10.26 13.17 -2.82
CA HIS A 106 -10.35 12.73 -1.44
C HIS A 106 -9.75 13.77 -0.51
N GLU A 107 -10.50 14.13 0.52
CA GLU A 107 -10.01 14.97 1.61
C GLU A 107 -9.21 14.11 2.59
N TRP A 108 -8.00 14.56 2.92
CA TRP A 108 -7.11 13.94 3.89
C TRP A 108 -6.22 15.01 4.55
N ASP A 109 -5.85 14.80 5.79
CA ASP A 109 -5.15 15.78 6.63
C ASP A 109 -3.95 15.21 7.38
N PHE A 110 -3.72 13.88 7.27
CA PHE A 110 -2.61 13.22 7.94
C PHE A 110 -1.97 12.17 7.03
N SER A 111 -0.65 12.03 7.11
CA SER A 111 0.09 10.93 6.49
C SER A 111 0.73 10.06 7.56
N GLN A 112 0.43 8.77 7.56
CA GLN A 112 1.06 7.80 8.46
C GLN A 112 2.57 7.72 8.21
N ALA A 113 3.32 7.17 9.18
CA ALA A 113 4.71 6.81 8.97
C ALA A 113 4.86 5.96 7.71
N CYS A 114 5.86 6.30 6.89
CA CYS A 114 6.17 5.55 5.69
C CYS A 114 6.69 4.16 6.05
N GLN A 115 6.23 3.14 5.34
CA GLN A 115 6.68 1.77 5.50
C GLN A 115 7.72 1.44 4.42
N PHE A 116 9.01 1.45 4.77
CA PHE A 116 10.04 0.83 3.95
C PHE A 116 9.85 -0.68 4.01
N THR A 117 9.79 -1.33 2.87
CA THR A 117 9.54 -2.78 2.79
C THR A 117 10.61 -3.45 1.94
N GLU A 118 11.23 -4.49 2.49
CA GLU A 118 12.14 -5.39 1.82
C GLU A 118 11.44 -6.72 1.52
N TYR A 119 11.46 -7.13 0.25
CA TYR A 119 11.00 -8.45 -0.20
C TYR A 119 12.17 -9.25 -0.76
N LYS A 120 12.61 -10.27 -0.04
CA LYS A 120 13.59 -11.26 -0.47
C LYS A 120 12.93 -12.36 -1.30
N LYS A 121 13.72 -13.23 -1.94
CA LYS A 121 13.23 -14.38 -2.68
C LYS A 121 12.19 -15.18 -1.88
N GLY A 122 11.02 -15.41 -2.47
CA GLY A 122 9.90 -16.12 -1.89
C GLY A 122 9.03 -15.27 -0.95
N GLN A 123 9.36 -13.99 -0.75
CA GLN A 123 8.54 -13.06 0.02
C GLN A 123 7.50 -12.38 -0.86
N TYR A 124 6.34 -12.01 -0.26
CA TYR A 124 5.15 -11.53 -0.95
C TYR A 124 4.17 -10.85 0.02
N TYR A 125 3.14 -10.23 -0.54
CA TYR A 125 1.95 -9.80 0.19
C TYR A 125 0.72 -10.14 -0.64
N ASP A 126 -0.11 -11.05 -0.12
CA ASP A 126 -1.29 -11.55 -0.83
C ASP A 126 -2.41 -10.50 -0.89
N TRP A 127 -3.49 -10.84 -1.58
CA TRP A 127 -4.64 -9.97 -1.81
C TRP A 127 -5.17 -9.30 -0.56
N HIS A 128 -5.20 -7.96 -0.57
CA HIS A 128 -5.71 -7.12 0.50
C HIS A 128 -6.14 -5.76 -0.05
N CYS A 129 -6.87 -5.01 0.76
CA CYS A 129 -7.01 -3.56 0.63
C CYS A 129 -6.41 -2.91 1.88
N ASP A 130 -5.96 -1.68 1.74
CA ASP A 130 -5.32 -0.93 2.83
C ASP A 130 -6.34 -0.22 3.72
N ALA A 131 -7.54 0.06 3.20
CA ALA A 131 -8.62 0.64 3.96
C ALA A 131 -9.26 -0.41 4.87
N ASP A 132 -9.46 -0.04 6.13
CA ASP A 132 -10.21 -0.83 7.08
C ASP A 132 -11.72 -0.60 6.94
N THR A 133 -12.51 -1.53 7.49
CA THR A 133 -13.98 -1.43 7.53
C THR A 133 -14.49 -0.43 8.57
N SER A 134 -13.64 -0.04 9.50
CA SER A 134 -13.95 0.89 10.60
C SER A 134 -12.85 1.95 10.71
N PRO A 135 -13.19 3.15 11.18
CA PRO A 135 -12.19 4.14 11.55
C PRO A 135 -11.24 3.62 12.62
N TYR A 136 -10.04 4.19 12.66
CA TYR A 136 -9.06 3.88 13.72
C TYR A 136 -9.62 4.21 15.09
N ASP A 137 -9.56 3.27 16.01
CA ASP A 137 -9.90 3.47 17.42
C ASP A 137 -8.62 3.60 18.26
N GLU A 138 -7.99 4.77 18.15
CA GLU A 138 -6.75 5.12 18.84
C GLU A 138 -6.93 6.43 19.62
N PRO A 139 -7.65 6.40 20.77
CA PRO A 139 -8.03 7.61 21.50
C PRO A 139 -6.85 8.50 21.93
N ASP A 140 -5.68 7.91 22.11
CA ASP A 140 -4.45 8.60 22.49
C ASP A 140 -3.69 9.20 21.29
N ASP A 141 -4.12 8.91 20.06
CA ASP A 141 -3.55 9.43 18.82
C ASP A 141 -4.58 10.23 18.03
N SER A 142 -4.63 11.53 18.30
CA SER A 142 -5.58 12.46 17.65
C SER A 142 -5.40 12.57 16.14
N ASP A 143 -4.23 12.21 15.60
CA ASP A 143 -3.95 12.28 14.19
C ASP A 143 -4.55 11.10 13.42
N GLN A 144 -4.81 9.99 14.09
CA GLN A 144 -5.40 8.80 13.50
C GLN A 144 -6.82 8.49 13.97
N HIS A 145 -7.14 8.81 15.25
CA HIS A 145 -8.44 8.48 15.84
C HIS A 145 -9.61 9.01 15.00
N GLY A 146 -10.58 8.14 14.73
CA GLY A 146 -11.78 8.46 13.94
C GLY A 146 -11.55 8.56 12.43
N LYS A 147 -10.31 8.46 11.94
CA LYS A 147 -9.98 8.55 10.51
C LYS A 147 -9.87 7.18 9.84
N ILE A 148 -9.90 7.19 8.52
CA ILE A 148 -9.66 6.03 7.66
C ILE A 148 -8.56 6.34 6.64
N ARG A 149 -7.90 5.32 6.11
CA ARG A 149 -7.01 5.47 4.95
C ARG A 149 -7.81 5.81 3.70
N LYS A 150 -7.49 6.92 3.08
CA LYS A 150 -8.09 7.41 1.83
C LYS A 150 -7.27 7.02 0.62
N LEU A 151 -5.98 7.29 0.67
CA LEU A 151 -5.04 7.04 -0.43
C LEU A 151 -3.87 6.20 0.05
N SER A 152 -3.47 5.26 -0.79
CA SER A 152 -2.26 4.47 -0.68
C SER A 152 -1.28 4.88 -1.76
N MET A 153 -0.03 5.07 -1.38
CA MET A 153 1.08 5.36 -2.29
C MET A 153 2.15 4.28 -2.17
N THR A 154 2.69 3.83 -3.31
CA THR A 154 3.88 2.98 -3.36
C THR A 154 4.92 3.60 -4.28
N LEU A 155 6.14 3.78 -3.75
CA LEU A 155 7.33 4.17 -4.50
C LEU A 155 8.22 2.94 -4.68
N ILE A 156 8.61 2.64 -5.92
CA ILE A 156 9.54 1.56 -6.25
C ILE A 156 10.98 2.06 -6.11
N LEU A 157 11.72 1.46 -5.19
CA LEU A 157 13.08 1.87 -4.86
C LEU A 157 14.16 1.05 -5.60
N SER A 158 13.87 -0.21 -5.95
CA SER A 158 14.83 -1.11 -6.61
C SER A 158 14.87 -0.92 -8.12
N ASP A 159 16.06 -1.08 -8.73
CA ASP A 159 16.18 -1.19 -10.18
C ASP A 159 15.55 -2.53 -10.65
N PRO A 160 14.77 -2.55 -11.74
CA PRO A 160 14.16 -3.77 -12.26
C PRO A 160 15.18 -4.86 -12.69
N LYS A 161 16.48 -4.53 -12.80
CA LYS A 161 17.56 -5.48 -13.06
C LYS A 161 17.96 -6.29 -11.83
N ASP A 162 17.69 -5.77 -10.63
CA ASP A 162 18.14 -6.33 -9.36
C ASP A 162 17.22 -7.42 -8.83
N TYR A 163 16.00 -7.55 -9.39
CA TYR A 163 15.03 -8.55 -8.95
C TYR A 163 14.11 -9.06 -10.08
N ASN A 164 13.52 -10.23 -9.86
CA ASN A 164 12.46 -10.78 -10.70
C ASN A 164 11.24 -11.15 -9.87
N GLY A 165 10.06 -11.13 -10.48
CA GLY A 165 8.78 -11.24 -9.77
C GLY A 165 8.46 -9.96 -9.00
N GLY A 166 7.73 -10.07 -7.91
CA GLY A 166 7.37 -8.92 -7.07
C GLY A 166 6.45 -7.91 -7.77
N ASP A 167 5.70 -8.35 -8.79
CA ASP A 167 4.76 -7.48 -9.50
C ASP A 167 3.65 -7.00 -8.56
N LEU A 168 3.30 -5.73 -8.67
CA LEU A 168 2.10 -5.17 -8.06
C LEU A 168 0.92 -5.44 -8.99
N GLU A 169 -0.06 -6.17 -8.49
CA GLU A 169 -1.28 -6.52 -9.21
C GLU A 169 -2.50 -5.91 -8.51
N PHE A 170 -3.48 -5.51 -9.31
CA PHE A 170 -4.76 -4.98 -8.88
C PHE A 170 -5.90 -5.91 -9.30
N ASP A 171 -6.92 -6.02 -8.45
CA ASP A 171 -8.14 -6.75 -8.72
C ASP A 171 -9.34 -5.80 -8.66
N PHE A 172 -9.81 -5.41 -9.83
CA PHE A 172 -10.97 -4.51 -9.99
C PHE A 172 -12.29 -5.29 -10.09
N ARG A 173 -12.50 -6.25 -9.21
CA ARG A 173 -13.61 -7.24 -9.13
C ARG A 173 -14.99 -6.79 -9.59
N CYS A 174 -15.15 -5.55 -9.99
CA CYS A 174 -16.42 -4.95 -10.37
C CYS A 174 -16.59 -4.78 -11.85
N THR A 175 -15.61 -5.12 -12.66
CA THR A 175 -15.69 -4.84 -14.08
C THR A 175 -16.39 -5.96 -14.85
N ASP A 176 -15.97 -7.22 -14.69
CA ASP A 176 -16.62 -8.35 -15.37
C ASP A 176 -16.32 -9.66 -14.64
N GLU A 177 -17.29 -10.59 -14.64
CA GLU A 177 -17.05 -11.96 -14.14
C GLU A 177 -15.92 -12.62 -14.96
N GLY A 178 -14.82 -12.96 -14.29
CA GLY A 178 -13.67 -13.63 -14.91
C GLY A 178 -12.55 -12.71 -15.39
N SER A 179 -12.61 -11.40 -15.11
CA SER A 179 -11.48 -10.51 -15.38
C SER A 179 -10.22 -10.97 -14.66
N GLN A 180 -9.09 -10.94 -15.37
CA GLN A 180 -7.80 -11.26 -14.77
C GLN A 180 -7.26 -10.04 -14.02
N PRO A 181 -6.47 -10.26 -12.94
CA PRO A 181 -5.80 -9.17 -12.26
C PRO A 181 -4.92 -8.36 -13.21
N GLU A 182 -4.94 -7.04 -13.03
CA GLU A 182 -4.12 -6.13 -13.83
C GLU A 182 -2.75 -5.94 -13.20
N ILE A 183 -1.69 -6.09 -13.99
CA ILE A 183 -0.32 -5.82 -13.59
C ILE A 183 0.05 -4.41 -14.02
N CYS A 184 0.35 -3.54 -13.06
CA CYS A 184 0.89 -2.22 -13.36
C CYS A 184 2.37 -2.31 -13.74
N LYS A 185 2.64 -2.51 -15.03
CA LYS A 185 4.01 -2.63 -15.56
C LYS A 185 4.75 -1.28 -15.62
N GLU A 186 4.01 -0.20 -15.69
CA GLU A 186 4.50 1.16 -15.83
C GLU A 186 5.33 1.61 -14.63
N ILE A 187 5.07 1.05 -13.45
CA ILE A 187 5.82 1.40 -12.23
C ILE A 187 7.09 0.56 -12.01
N ARG A 188 7.42 -0.38 -12.90
CA ARG A 188 8.63 -1.20 -12.74
C ARG A 188 9.94 -0.41 -12.70
N PRO A 189 10.12 0.70 -13.46
CA PRO A 189 11.32 1.51 -13.35
C PRO A 189 11.51 2.08 -11.94
N LYS A 190 12.78 2.09 -11.48
CA LYS A 190 13.17 2.71 -10.20
C LYS A 190 12.72 4.16 -10.13
N GLY A 191 12.25 4.58 -8.97
CA GLY A 191 11.72 5.92 -8.74
C GLY A 191 10.28 6.13 -9.21
N SER A 192 9.62 5.10 -9.72
CA SER A 192 8.21 5.20 -10.10
C SER A 192 7.30 5.19 -8.89
N ILE A 193 6.30 6.06 -8.91
CA ILE A 193 5.25 6.18 -7.88
C ILE A 193 3.92 5.72 -8.47
N ILE A 194 3.15 5.01 -7.68
CA ILE A 194 1.74 4.74 -7.92
C ILE A 194 0.93 5.17 -6.71
N VAL A 195 -0.21 5.82 -6.96
CA VAL A 195 -1.20 6.22 -5.95
C VAL A 195 -2.53 5.61 -6.33
N PHE A 196 -3.29 5.15 -5.34
CA PHE A 196 -4.61 4.58 -5.55
C PHE A 196 -5.48 4.73 -4.29
N PRO A 197 -6.81 4.75 -4.42
CA PRO A 197 -7.72 4.72 -3.29
C PRO A 197 -7.49 3.49 -2.43
N SER A 198 -7.38 3.66 -1.11
CA SER A 198 -6.93 2.58 -0.20
C SER A 198 -7.87 1.37 -0.15
N PHE A 199 -9.09 1.49 -0.66
CA PHE A 199 -10.04 0.38 -0.80
C PHE A 199 -9.82 -0.49 -2.05
N VAL A 200 -8.89 -0.13 -2.95
CA VAL A 200 -8.58 -0.92 -4.14
C VAL A 200 -7.81 -2.17 -3.75
N TRP A 201 -8.33 -3.34 -4.18
CA TRP A 201 -7.68 -4.62 -3.92
C TRP A 201 -6.39 -4.76 -4.73
N HIS A 202 -5.33 -5.14 -4.03
CA HIS A 202 -4.02 -5.30 -4.64
C HIS A 202 -3.19 -6.36 -3.93
N ARG A 203 -2.10 -6.79 -4.58
CA ARG A 203 -1.10 -7.69 -4.00
C ARG A 203 0.28 -7.43 -4.56
N VAL A 204 1.30 -7.89 -3.83
CA VAL A 204 2.68 -8.02 -4.33
C VAL A 204 2.97 -9.50 -4.53
N LYS A 205 3.20 -9.92 -5.78
CA LYS A 205 3.56 -11.31 -6.12
C LYS A 205 4.89 -11.71 -5.48
N PRO A 206 5.15 -13.03 -5.33
CA PRO A 206 6.42 -13.49 -4.82
C PRO A 206 7.60 -12.98 -5.65
N VAL A 207 8.61 -12.45 -4.97
CA VAL A 207 9.91 -12.19 -5.57
C VAL A 207 10.57 -13.53 -5.87
N THR A 208 10.97 -13.75 -7.12
CA THR A 208 11.54 -15.04 -7.55
C THR A 208 13.06 -15.03 -7.56
N LYS A 209 13.68 -13.83 -7.69
CA LYS A 209 15.14 -13.62 -7.68
C LYS A 209 15.43 -12.22 -7.15
N GLY A 210 16.57 -12.06 -6.45
CA GLY A 210 17.05 -10.77 -5.94
C GLY A 210 16.23 -10.25 -4.76
N ILE A 211 16.27 -8.94 -4.58
CA ILE A 211 15.59 -8.21 -3.47
C ILE A 211 14.85 -7.02 -4.07
N ARG A 212 13.58 -6.89 -3.69
CA ARG A 212 12.75 -5.74 -4.06
C ARG A 212 12.55 -4.84 -2.84
N HIS A 213 12.89 -3.56 -2.99
CA HIS A 213 12.58 -2.52 -2.00
C HIS A 213 11.48 -1.60 -2.50
N SER A 214 10.60 -1.22 -1.60
CA SER A 214 9.57 -0.21 -1.84
C SER A 214 9.30 0.60 -0.59
N LEU A 215 8.79 1.81 -0.79
CA LEU A 215 8.27 2.67 0.27
C LEU A 215 6.76 2.81 0.07
N VAL A 216 6.00 2.61 1.14
CA VAL A 216 4.54 2.78 1.14
C VAL A 216 4.17 3.89 2.11
N CYS A 217 3.20 4.73 1.73
CA CYS A 217 2.65 5.76 2.60
C CYS A 217 1.13 5.78 2.46
N TRP A 218 0.42 6.02 3.56
CA TRP A 218 -1.03 6.14 3.59
C TRP A 218 -1.45 7.51 4.05
N SER A 219 -2.41 8.09 3.34
CA SER A 219 -3.04 9.37 3.69
C SER A 219 -4.39 9.10 4.34
N LEU A 220 -4.60 9.69 5.51
CA LEU A 220 -5.79 9.52 6.34
C LEU A 220 -6.67 10.76 6.29
N GLY A 221 -7.97 10.54 6.36
CA GLY A 221 -8.97 11.59 6.48
C GLY A 221 -10.27 11.06 7.09
N GLN A 222 -11.25 11.95 7.25
CA GLN A 222 -12.55 11.57 7.79
C GLN A 222 -13.21 10.46 6.95
N PRO A 223 -14.02 9.58 7.54
CA PRO A 223 -14.77 8.56 6.81
C PRO A 223 -15.56 9.16 5.64
N TYR A 224 -15.90 8.31 4.66
CA TYR A 224 -16.79 8.69 3.57
C TYR A 224 -18.22 8.89 4.12
N VAL A 225 -18.88 9.96 3.72
CA VAL A 225 -20.27 10.30 4.08
C VAL A 225 -21.21 10.11 2.92
#